data_a9af7212f68b19ddff0c2f8c47f8b0be
#
_entry.id   a9af7212f68b19ddff0c2f8c47f8b0be
#
_cell.length_a   1.000
_cell.length_b   1.000
_cell.length_c   1.000
_cell.angle_alpha   90.00
_cell.angle_beta   90.00
_cell.angle_gamma   90.00
#
_symmetry.space_group_name_H-M   'P 1'
#
loop_
_entity.id
_entity.type
_entity.pdbx_description
1 polymer ?
#
loop_
_entity_poly.entity_id
_entity_poly.type
_entity_poly.pdbx_seq_one_letter_code
_entity_poly.pdbx_strand_id
1 'polypeptide(L)'
;MKYILAKWKWTLMASFAIIVASLIPIPDNPPLGDVPLIDKWVHFVMYGGLVFVAWFDCWLQKNKDKTYLFALVVCIYSAFLGGLMEILQGMTGYRSSEWLDFYADAFGAVLATVISVVVHRLLHGCRPS
;
A
#
# COMPACT_ATOMS: atom_id res chain seq x y z
N MET A 1 18.47 15.07 1.17
CA MET A 1 17.02 15.02 1.37
C MET A 1 16.23 15.25 0.08
N LYS A 2 16.44 16.31 -0.70
CA LYS A 2 15.73 16.57 -1.99
C LYS A 2 15.82 15.40 -2.99
N TYR A 3 16.95 14.71 -3.08
CA TYR A 3 17.13 13.56 -3.99
C TYR A 3 16.31 12.32 -3.57
N ILE A 4 16.12 12.08 -2.28
CA ILE A 4 15.33 10.95 -1.77
C ILE A 4 13.85 11.21 -2.06
N LEU A 5 13.36 12.41 -1.79
CA LEU A 5 11.99 12.81 -2.08
C LEU A 5 11.66 12.73 -3.58
N ALA A 6 12.58 13.13 -4.45
CA ALA A 6 12.40 13.04 -5.89
C ALA A 6 12.34 11.60 -6.40
N LYS A 7 13.06 10.67 -5.75
CA LYS A 7 13.08 9.25 -6.12
C LYS A 7 11.79 8.52 -5.76
N TRP A 8 11.15 8.88 -4.67
CA TRP A 8 9.97 8.21 -4.10
C TRP A 8 8.71 9.07 -4.16
N LYS A 9 8.66 10.00 -5.11
CA LYS A 9 7.59 11.00 -5.20
C LYS A 9 6.20 10.37 -5.33
N TRP A 10 6.04 9.35 -6.13
CA TRP A 10 4.74 8.69 -6.33
C TRP A 10 4.31 7.89 -5.11
N THR A 11 5.25 7.18 -4.48
CA THR A 11 5.00 6.48 -3.22
C THR A 11 4.59 7.44 -2.10
N LEU A 12 5.27 8.59 -1.99
CA LEU A 12 4.94 9.61 -0.99
C LEU A 12 3.57 10.25 -1.27
N MET A 13 3.26 10.54 -2.54
CA MET A 13 1.94 11.06 -2.93
C MET A 13 0.83 10.05 -2.64
N ALA A 14 1.04 8.77 -2.96
CA ALA A 14 0.08 7.71 -2.68
C ALA A 14 -0.12 7.53 -1.16
N SER A 15 0.96 7.52 -0.38
CA SER A 15 0.87 7.45 1.09
C SER A 15 0.10 8.64 1.67
N PHE A 16 0.36 9.84 1.20
CA PHE A 16 -0.37 11.04 1.61
C PHE A 16 -1.86 10.95 1.26
N ALA A 17 -2.18 10.52 0.05
CA ALA A 17 -3.57 10.32 -0.38
C ALA A 17 -4.29 9.27 0.48
N ILE A 18 -3.62 8.17 0.85
CA ILE A 18 -4.15 7.14 1.76
C ILE A 18 -4.42 7.73 3.14
N ILE A 19 -3.47 8.48 3.71
CA ILE A 19 -3.64 9.13 5.03
C ILE A 19 -4.85 10.06 5.01
N VAL A 20 -4.96 10.91 4.00
CA VAL A 20 -6.09 11.84 3.88
C VAL A 20 -7.41 11.07 3.72
N ALA A 21 -7.46 10.10 2.81
CA ALA A 21 -8.67 9.29 2.57
C ALA A 21 -9.10 8.50 3.82
N SER A 22 -8.13 7.98 4.59
CA SER A 22 -8.39 7.22 5.81
C SER A 22 -8.93 8.07 6.96
N LEU A 23 -8.64 9.37 6.98
CA LEU A 23 -9.04 10.28 8.05
C LEU A 23 -10.28 11.12 7.70
N ILE A 24 -10.77 11.08 6.47
CA ILE A 24 -12.02 11.76 6.09
C ILE A 24 -13.21 11.02 6.68
N PRO A 25 -14.17 11.73 7.31
CA PRO A 25 -15.41 11.11 7.79
C PRO A 25 -16.20 10.47 6.65
N ILE A 26 -16.68 9.24 6.86
CA ILE A 26 -17.57 8.56 5.92
C ILE A 26 -18.99 9.06 6.16
N PRO A 27 -19.76 9.43 5.11
CA PRO A 27 -21.18 9.78 5.27
C PRO A 27 -21.99 8.59 5.77
N ASP A 28 -23.09 8.86 6.49
CA ASP A 28 -23.96 7.84 7.09
C ASP A 28 -24.53 6.84 6.07
N ASN A 29 -24.68 7.26 4.80
CA ASN A 29 -25.11 6.41 3.69
C ASN A 29 -24.07 6.47 2.54
N PRO A 30 -22.98 5.70 2.61
CA PRO A 30 -21.99 5.68 1.53
C PRO A 30 -22.59 5.05 0.25
N PRO A 31 -22.18 5.52 -0.95
CA PRO A 31 -22.75 5.07 -2.23
C PRO A 31 -22.67 3.55 -2.48
N LEU A 32 -21.77 2.86 -1.80
CA LEU A 32 -21.55 1.41 -1.92
C LEU A 32 -21.80 0.68 -0.59
N GLY A 33 -22.59 1.28 0.32
CA GLY A 33 -22.83 0.73 1.65
C GLY A 33 -23.53 -0.64 1.67
N ASP A 34 -24.24 -0.98 0.60
CA ASP A 34 -24.92 -2.28 0.45
C ASP A 34 -23.98 -3.42 0.00
N VAL A 35 -22.75 -3.12 -0.37
CA VAL A 35 -21.77 -4.14 -0.78
C VAL A 35 -21.10 -4.72 0.46
N PRO A 36 -21.23 -6.05 0.72
CA PRO A 36 -20.60 -6.67 1.87
C PRO A 36 -19.10 -6.47 1.89
N LEU A 37 -18.56 -6.11 3.05
CA LEU A 37 -17.11 -5.93 3.26
C LEU A 37 -16.44 -4.89 2.33
N ILE A 38 -17.21 -3.90 1.82
CA ILE A 38 -16.68 -2.90 0.89
C ILE A 38 -15.49 -2.14 1.48
N ASP A 39 -15.55 -1.81 2.76
CA ASP A 39 -14.46 -1.16 3.50
C ASP A 39 -13.18 -2.00 3.47
N LYS A 40 -13.26 -3.31 3.70
CA LYS A 40 -12.13 -4.24 3.64
C LYS A 40 -11.53 -4.33 2.24
N TRP A 41 -12.38 -4.32 1.20
CA TRP A 41 -11.90 -4.26 -0.19
C TRP A 41 -11.19 -2.95 -0.50
N VAL A 42 -11.69 -1.83 0.01
CA VAL A 42 -11.04 -0.52 -0.14
C VAL A 42 -9.66 -0.54 0.52
N HIS A 43 -9.54 -1.03 1.73
CA HIS A 43 -8.26 -1.19 2.44
C HIS A 43 -7.30 -2.08 1.65
N PHE A 44 -7.74 -3.26 1.25
CA PHE A 44 -6.95 -4.19 0.44
C PHE A 44 -6.40 -3.54 -0.85
N VAL A 45 -7.23 -2.83 -1.60
CA VAL A 45 -6.84 -2.16 -2.85
C VAL A 45 -5.91 -0.98 -2.58
N MET A 46 -6.16 -0.18 -1.55
CA MET A 46 -5.33 0.97 -1.21
C MET A 46 -3.91 0.56 -0.85
N TYR A 47 -3.75 -0.42 0.03
CA TYR A 47 -2.43 -0.83 0.50
C TYR A 47 -1.71 -1.75 -0.49
N GLY A 48 -2.43 -2.58 -1.22
CA GLY A 48 -1.87 -3.29 -2.38
C GLY A 48 -1.43 -2.33 -3.48
N GLY A 49 -2.24 -1.31 -3.78
CA GLY A 49 -1.90 -0.24 -4.72
C GLY A 49 -0.67 0.56 -4.31
N LEU A 50 -0.51 0.85 -3.01
CA LEU A 50 0.69 1.50 -2.48
C LEU A 50 1.96 0.70 -2.78
N VAL A 51 1.91 -0.62 -2.61
CA VAL A 51 3.03 -1.51 -2.95
C VAL A 51 3.37 -1.42 -4.43
N PHE A 52 2.37 -1.47 -5.32
CA PHE A 52 2.61 -1.33 -6.78
C PHE A 52 3.22 0.01 -7.15
N VAL A 53 2.77 1.11 -6.53
CA VAL A 53 3.35 2.44 -6.76
C VAL A 53 4.80 2.51 -6.29
N ALA A 54 5.13 1.91 -5.14
CA ALA A 54 6.50 1.84 -4.66
C ALA A 54 7.40 1.01 -5.59
N TRP A 55 6.89 -0.08 -6.13
CA TRP A 55 7.60 -0.86 -7.17
C TRP A 55 7.79 -0.07 -8.46
N PHE A 56 6.81 0.73 -8.86
CA PHE A 56 6.92 1.62 -10.00
C PHE A 56 8.03 2.67 -9.81
N ASP A 57 8.08 3.33 -8.64
CA ASP A 57 9.18 4.26 -8.31
C ASP A 57 10.54 3.56 -8.34
N CYS A 58 10.63 2.34 -7.79
CA CYS A 58 11.86 1.54 -7.83
C CYS A 58 12.26 1.18 -9.27
N TRP A 59 11.30 0.81 -10.09
CA TRP A 59 11.53 0.44 -11.49
C TRP A 59 12.04 1.62 -12.31
N LEU A 60 11.49 2.82 -12.09
CA LEU A 60 11.98 4.06 -12.72
C LEU A 60 13.44 4.37 -12.37
N GLN A 61 13.91 3.95 -11.19
CA GLN A 61 15.28 4.17 -10.73
C GLN A 61 16.28 3.16 -11.31
N LYS A 62 15.85 2.15 -12.07
CA LYS A 62 16.68 1.08 -12.65
C LYS A 62 17.54 0.32 -11.63
N ASN A 63 17.13 0.32 -10.35
CA ASN A 63 17.88 -0.30 -9.27
C ASN A 63 17.55 -1.79 -9.21
N LYS A 64 18.48 -2.66 -9.59
CA LYS A 64 18.24 -4.10 -9.81
C LYS A 64 18.75 -5.00 -8.68
N ASP A 65 19.61 -4.47 -7.81
CA ASP A 65 20.49 -5.33 -7.02
C ASP A 65 19.93 -5.83 -5.68
N LYS A 66 18.75 -5.33 -5.23
CA LYS A 66 18.21 -5.68 -3.91
C LYS A 66 16.70 -5.95 -3.92
N THR A 67 16.24 -6.70 -4.91
CA THR A 67 14.80 -6.96 -5.12
C THR A 67 14.08 -7.51 -3.89
N TYR A 68 14.67 -8.47 -3.18
CA TYR A 68 14.02 -9.08 -2.00
C TYR A 68 14.01 -8.18 -0.78
N LEU A 69 15.12 -7.50 -0.51
CA LEU A 69 15.19 -6.54 0.59
C LEU A 69 14.20 -5.40 0.35
N PHE A 70 14.13 -4.91 -0.88
CA PHE A 70 13.18 -3.89 -1.26
C PHE A 70 11.73 -4.37 -1.09
N ALA A 71 11.41 -5.58 -1.57
CA ALA A 71 10.09 -6.19 -1.40
C ALA A 71 9.68 -6.28 0.08
N LEU A 72 10.60 -6.73 0.93
CA LEU A 72 10.37 -6.83 2.37
C LEU A 72 10.13 -5.45 2.99
N VAL A 73 10.97 -4.47 2.68
CA VAL A 73 10.85 -3.10 3.21
C VAL A 73 9.52 -2.47 2.80
N VAL A 74 9.11 -2.58 1.55
CA VAL A 74 7.85 -2.02 1.06
C VAL A 74 6.65 -2.72 1.68
N CYS A 75 6.70 -4.04 1.83
CA CYS A 75 5.64 -4.81 2.49
C CYS A 75 5.48 -4.39 3.95
N ILE A 76 6.58 -4.30 4.69
CA ILE A 76 6.57 -3.86 6.10
C ILE A 76 6.09 -2.41 6.20
N TYR A 77 6.55 -1.52 5.33
CA TYR A 77 6.12 -0.12 5.30
C TYR A 77 4.60 -0.01 5.08
N SER A 78 4.07 -0.74 4.09
CA SER A 78 2.64 -0.73 3.79
C SER A 78 1.81 -1.25 4.97
N ALA A 79 2.19 -2.39 5.56
CA ALA A 79 1.51 -2.95 6.72
C ALA A 79 1.60 -2.04 7.96
N PHE A 80 2.75 -1.41 8.18
CA PHE A 80 2.94 -0.45 9.27
C PHE A 80 2.04 0.78 9.10
N LEU A 81 1.97 1.32 7.88
CA LEU A 81 1.11 2.46 7.59
C LEU A 81 -0.36 2.09 7.81
N GLY A 82 -0.80 0.89 7.39
CA GLY A 82 -2.14 0.37 7.65
C GLY A 82 -2.44 0.30 9.14
N GLY A 83 -1.59 -0.34 9.92
CA GLY A 83 -1.76 -0.42 11.37
C GLY A 83 -1.78 0.95 12.06
N LEU A 84 -0.94 1.89 11.61
CA LEU A 84 -0.95 3.26 12.11
C LEU A 84 -2.28 3.96 11.81
N MET A 85 -2.82 3.78 10.60
CA MET A 85 -4.10 4.37 10.21
C MET A 85 -5.25 3.78 11.02
N GLU A 86 -5.26 2.47 11.32
CA GLU A 86 -6.26 1.86 12.19
C GLU A 86 -6.28 2.48 13.59
N ILE A 87 -5.10 2.71 14.18
CA ILE A 87 -4.98 3.37 15.48
C ILE A 87 -5.53 4.81 15.40
N LEU A 88 -5.13 5.57 14.39
CA LEU A 88 -5.58 6.95 14.22
C LEU A 88 -7.09 7.04 13.96
N GLN A 89 -7.66 6.15 13.17
CA GLN A 89 -9.11 6.07 12.93
C GLN A 89 -9.87 5.80 14.22
N GLY A 90 -9.40 4.85 15.05
CA GLY A 90 -9.99 4.58 16.36
C GLY A 90 -9.95 5.78 17.31
N MET A 91 -8.97 6.67 17.17
CA MET A 91 -8.85 7.89 17.98
C MET A 91 -9.78 9.03 17.51
N THR A 92 -10.28 8.99 16.27
CA THR A 92 -11.13 10.08 15.73
C THR A 92 -12.53 10.09 16.31
N GLY A 93 -13.02 8.98 16.86
CA GLY A 93 -14.34 8.84 17.43
C GLY A 93 -15.51 8.72 16.43
N TYR A 94 -15.26 8.92 15.14
CA TYR A 94 -16.25 8.75 14.06
C TYR A 94 -15.99 7.56 13.15
N ARG A 95 -14.87 6.85 13.35
CA ARG A 95 -14.58 5.56 12.69
C ARG A 95 -14.24 4.52 13.73
N SER A 96 -14.74 3.31 13.52
CA SER A 96 -14.33 2.14 14.30
C SER A 96 -12.98 1.63 13.78
N SER A 97 -12.07 1.32 14.68
CA SER A 97 -10.86 0.56 14.37
C SER A 97 -11.21 -0.92 14.38
N GLU A 98 -10.95 -1.61 13.30
CA GLU A 98 -11.24 -3.04 13.16
C GLU A 98 -9.97 -3.83 12.79
N TRP A 99 -9.67 -4.87 13.56
CA TRP A 99 -8.56 -5.77 13.22
C TRP A 99 -8.65 -6.39 11.83
N LEU A 100 -9.87 -6.58 11.33
CA LEU A 100 -10.11 -7.10 9.97
C LEU A 100 -9.61 -6.13 8.89
N ASP A 101 -9.67 -4.81 9.11
CA ASP A 101 -9.15 -3.82 8.19
C ASP A 101 -7.62 -3.88 8.12
N PHE A 102 -6.97 -4.02 9.28
CA PHE A 102 -5.52 -4.26 9.32
C PHE A 102 -5.12 -5.56 8.59
N TYR A 103 -5.89 -6.64 8.75
CA TYR A 103 -5.60 -7.87 8.00
C TYR A 103 -5.81 -7.69 6.50
N ALA A 104 -6.81 -6.92 6.07
CA ALA A 104 -7.02 -6.59 4.66
C ALA A 104 -5.84 -5.79 4.09
N ASP A 105 -5.32 -4.81 4.84
CA ASP A 105 -4.14 -4.02 4.48
C ASP A 105 -2.91 -4.90 4.30
N ALA A 106 -2.63 -5.74 5.31
CA ALA A 106 -1.48 -6.63 5.30
C ALA A 106 -1.56 -7.67 4.17
N PHE A 107 -2.75 -8.25 3.95
CA PHE A 107 -2.97 -9.21 2.87
C PHE A 107 -2.81 -8.57 1.49
N GLY A 108 -3.36 -7.38 1.30
CA GLY A 108 -3.18 -6.59 0.07
C GLY A 108 -1.72 -6.29 -0.21
N ALA A 109 -0.97 -5.86 0.82
CA ALA A 109 0.46 -5.57 0.71
C ALA A 109 1.28 -6.82 0.36
N VAL A 110 1.02 -7.95 1.02
CA VAL A 110 1.72 -9.22 0.76
C VAL A 110 1.43 -9.72 -0.65
N LEU A 111 0.17 -9.78 -1.05
CA LEU A 111 -0.22 -10.25 -2.38
C LEU A 111 0.40 -9.37 -3.49
N ALA A 112 0.31 -8.04 -3.36
CA ALA A 112 0.91 -7.11 -4.31
C ALA A 112 2.44 -7.26 -4.35
N THR A 113 3.09 -7.50 -3.22
CA THR A 113 4.53 -7.75 -3.14
C THR A 113 4.90 -9.03 -3.90
N VAL A 114 4.19 -10.13 -3.68
CA VAL A 114 4.43 -11.41 -4.38
C VAL A 114 4.27 -11.23 -5.88
N ILE A 115 3.18 -10.60 -6.33
CA ILE A 115 2.93 -10.33 -7.76
C ILE A 115 4.08 -9.47 -8.34
N SER A 116 4.48 -8.41 -7.65
CA SER A 116 5.55 -7.51 -8.11
C SER A 116 6.90 -8.22 -8.23
N VAL A 117 7.24 -9.08 -7.27
CA VAL A 117 8.47 -9.91 -7.33
C VAL A 117 8.43 -10.88 -8.50
N VAL A 118 7.30 -11.56 -8.71
CA VAL A 118 7.14 -12.51 -9.83
C VAL A 118 7.26 -11.78 -11.16
N VAL A 119 6.54 -10.67 -11.35
CA VAL A 119 6.61 -9.86 -12.57
C VAL A 119 8.03 -9.35 -12.81
N HIS A 120 8.69 -8.84 -11.77
CA HIS A 120 10.07 -8.37 -11.87
C HIS A 120 11.02 -9.49 -12.34
N ARG A 121 10.88 -10.70 -11.78
CA ARG A 121 11.67 -11.87 -12.19
C ARG A 121 11.42 -12.28 -13.65
N LEU A 122 10.15 -12.31 -14.06
CA LEU A 122 9.80 -12.67 -15.44
C LEU A 122 10.35 -11.67 -16.44
N LEU A 123 10.35 -10.38 -16.12
CA LEU A 123 10.85 -9.33 -17.00
C LEU A 123 12.38 -9.25 -17.04
N HIS A 124 13.08 -9.63 -15.98
CA HIS A 124 14.52 -9.48 -15.84
C HIS A 124 15.29 -10.80 -15.72
N GLY A 125 14.61 -11.92 -15.46
CA GLY A 125 15.19 -13.25 -15.35
C GLY A 125 15.51 -13.94 -16.70
N CYS A 126 15.00 -13.41 -17.80
CA CYS A 126 15.22 -13.95 -19.17
C CYS A 126 16.36 -13.25 -19.94
N ARG A 127 17.31 -12.60 -19.26
CA ARG A 127 18.54 -12.18 -19.96
C ARG A 127 19.57 -13.29 -19.82
N PRO A 128 19.90 -14.02 -20.91
CA PRO A 128 21.11 -14.84 -20.92
C PRO A 128 22.29 -13.92 -20.67
N SER A 129 23.13 -14.33 -19.78
CA SER A 129 24.44 -13.74 -19.52
C SER A 129 25.31 -13.69 -20.78
#